data_b5455427ec734671dc260f4c519c1232
#
_entry.id   b5455427ec734671dc260f4c519c1232
#
_cell.length_a   1.000
_cell.length_b   1.000
_cell.length_c   1.000
_cell.angle_alpha   90.00
_cell.angle_beta   90.00
_cell.angle_gamma   90.00
#
_symmetry.space_group_name_H-M   'P 1'
#
loop_
_entity.id
_entity.type
_entity.pdbx_description
1 polymer ?
#
loop_
_entity_poly.entity_id
_entity_poly.type
_entity_poly.pdbx_seq_one_letter_code
_entity_poly.pdbx_strand_id
1 'polypeptide(L)'
;GEIDWAKMKQQGMDFAYIKATEGSAHEDKRFDKNWKEAKAAGMLCGAYHFFSFESEGAKQAEHFIKKVGDLKGSLIPVVDVEYYGKYAEIPPDVEKVRKELREMVGALEKKYGRNGFSDWAHSSAQ
;
A
#
# COMPACT_ATOMS: atom_id res chain seq x y z
N GLY A 1 18.02 3.77 4.72
CA GLY A 1 18.55 3.40 6.02
C GLY A 1 17.50 2.80 6.92
N GLU A 2 17.93 2.44 8.09
CA GLU A 2 17.02 1.88 9.08
C GLU A 2 16.24 2.99 9.78
N ILE A 3 15.00 2.66 10.14
CA ILE A 3 14.11 3.60 10.83
C ILE A 3 14.17 3.30 12.33
N ASP A 4 14.36 4.35 13.13
CA ASP A 4 14.28 4.25 14.59
C ASP A 4 12.84 4.51 15.02
N TRP A 5 12.05 3.44 15.09
CA TRP A 5 10.63 3.53 15.38
C TRP A 5 10.36 4.03 16.80
N ALA A 6 11.18 3.64 17.76
CA ALA A 6 11.04 4.10 19.13
C ALA A 6 11.21 5.61 19.23
N LYS A 7 12.19 6.15 18.54
CA LYS A 7 12.43 7.58 18.51
C LYS A 7 11.29 8.33 17.84
N MET A 8 10.77 7.80 16.74
CA MET A 8 9.62 8.40 16.07
C MET A 8 8.39 8.44 16.97
N LYS A 9 8.15 7.40 17.73
CA LYS A 9 7.06 7.37 18.69
C LYS A 9 7.25 8.41 19.77
N GLN A 10 8.47 8.56 20.29
CA GLN A 10 8.79 9.57 21.29
C GLN A 10 8.57 10.99 20.76
N GLN A 11 8.75 11.21 19.47
CA GLN A 11 8.54 12.49 18.83
C GLN A 11 7.07 12.79 18.52
N GLY A 12 6.16 11.92 18.94
CA GLY A 12 4.72 12.15 18.81
C GLY A 12 4.07 11.51 17.60
N MET A 13 4.78 10.68 16.86
CA MET A 13 4.19 9.96 15.72
C MET A 13 3.45 8.74 16.25
N ASP A 14 2.15 8.67 15.97
CA ASP A 14 1.29 7.61 16.51
C ASP A 14 0.96 6.52 15.49
N PHE A 15 1.08 6.80 14.20
CA PHE A 15 0.79 5.81 13.17
C PHE A 15 1.78 5.93 12.02
N ALA A 16 1.89 4.84 11.25
CA ALA A 16 2.77 4.82 10.07
C ALA A 16 2.23 3.85 9.03
N TYR A 17 2.37 4.22 7.76
CA TYR A 17 2.15 3.32 6.65
C TYR A 17 3.49 2.80 6.15
N ILE A 18 3.58 1.49 5.99
CA ILE A 18 4.82 0.80 5.63
C ILE A 18 4.63 0.10 4.29
N LYS A 19 5.54 0.36 3.35
CA LYS A 19 5.47 -0.27 2.04
C LYS A 19 5.60 -1.79 2.16
N ALA A 20 4.67 -2.51 1.53
CA ALA A 20 4.66 -3.96 1.55
C ALA A 20 5.00 -4.55 0.18
N THR A 21 4.34 -4.06 -0.86
CA THR A 21 4.45 -4.65 -2.19
C THR A 21 4.41 -3.59 -3.28
N GLU A 22 4.83 -4.00 -4.47
CA GLU A 22 4.76 -3.17 -5.67
C GLU A 22 4.45 -4.10 -6.84
N GLY A 23 3.48 -3.72 -7.66
CA GLY A 23 3.09 -4.54 -8.81
C GLY A 23 2.60 -5.92 -8.40
N SER A 24 2.77 -6.89 -9.29
CA SER A 24 2.25 -8.24 -9.05
C SER A 24 3.27 -9.23 -8.49
N ALA A 25 4.54 -8.81 -8.32
CA ALA A 25 5.60 -9.74 -7.92
C ALA A 25 6.64 -9.20 -6.95
N HIS A 26 6.76 -7.88 -6.83
CA HIS A 26 7.80 -7.29 -5.98
C HIS A 26 7.32 -7.13 -4.53
N GLU A 27 8.15 -7.60 -3.59
CA GLU A 27 7.92 -7.39 -2.15
C GLU A 27 9.01 -6.48 -1.62
N ASP A 28 8.63 -5.55 -0.75
CA ASP A 28 9.61 -4.71 -0.08
C ASP A 28 10.36 -5.54 0.97
N LYS A 29 11.67 -5.65 0.84
CA LYS A 29 12.48 -6.51 1.72
C LYS A 29 12.54 -6.00 3.15
N ARG A 30 12.13 -4.79 3.41
CA ARG A 30 12.13 -4.21 4.76
C ARG A 30 10.76 -4.29 5.43
N PHE A 31 9.76 -4.77 4.73
CA PHE A 31 8.40 -4.77 5.27
C PHE A 31 8.30 -5.54 6.59
N ASP A 32 8.78 -6.78 6.61
CA ASP A 32 8.63 -7.63 7.80
C ASP A 32 9.32 -7.02 9.01
N LYS A 33 10.53 -6.51 8.82
CA LYS A 33 11.29 -5.88 9.90
C LYS A 33 10.62 -4.60 10.38
N ASN A 34 10.26 -3.73 9.45
CA ASN A 34 9.61 -2.45 9.79
C ASN A 34 8.27 -2.68 10.48
N TRP A 35 7.48 -3.63 9.99
CA TRP A 35 6.19 -3.95 10.59
C TRP A 35 6.35 -4.41 12.04
N LYS A 36 7.25 -5.32 12.26
CA LYS A 36 7.52 -5.86 13.61
C LYS A 36 8.02 -4.78 14.55
N GLU A 37 8.99 -4.00 14.11
CA GLU A 37 9.62 -2.97 14.96
C GLU A 37 8.68 -1.80 15.23
N ALA A 38 7.91 -1.39 14.24
CA ALA A 38 6.94 -0.31 14.44
C ALA A 38 5.87 -0.71 15.46
N LYS A 39 5.35 -1.92 15.33
CA LYS A 39 4.37 -2.42 16.30
C LYS A 39 4.96 -2.54 17.71
N ALA A 40 6.19 -3.02 17.81
CA ALA A 40 6.88 -3.13 19.11
C ALA A 40 7.07 -1.74 19.73
N ALA A 41 7.20 -0.70 18.94
CA ALA A 41 7.34 0.67 19.45
C ALA A 41 5.99 1.31 19.81
N GLY A 42 4.88 0.60 19.61
CA GLY A 42 3.56 1.12 19.94
C GLY A 42 2.89 1.91 18.83
N MET A 43 3.41 1.83 17.61
CA MET A 43 2.80 2.51 16.46
C MET A 43 1.56 1.77 15.97
N LEU A 44 0.57 2.52 15.55
CA LEU A 44 -0.54 1.97 14.80
C LEU A 44 -0.09 1.87 13.34
N CYS A 45 -0.05 0.65 12.80
CA CYS A 45 0.56 0.39 11.49
C CYS A 45 -0.47 0.13 10.41
N GLY A 46 -0.16 0.58 9.20
CA GLY A 46 -0.86 0.22 7.99
C GLY A 46 0.14 -0.20 6.93
N ALA A 47 -0.31 -1.03 6.01
CA ALA A 47 0.52 -1.48 4.89
C ALA A 47 0.07 -0.78 3.61
N TYR A 48 1.03 -0.44 2.73
CA TYR A 48 0.64 0.13 1.45
C TYR A 48 1.28 -0.61 0.28
N HIS A 49 0.62 -0.49 -0.86
CA HIS A 49 1.02 -1.08 -2.12
C HIS A 49 1.34 0.02 -3.12
N PHE A 50 2.46 -0.09 -3.81
CA PHE A 50 2.81 0.81 -4.90
C PHE A 50 2.23 0.22 -6.20
N PHE A 51 1.26 0.93 -6.78
CA PHE A 51 0.51 0.44 -7.94
C PHE A 51 1.35 0.46 -9.21
N SER A 52 1.32 -0.64 -9.98
CA SER A 52 2.01 -0.74 -11.26
C SER A 52 1.02 -0.56 -12.40
N PHE A 53 1.39 0.26 -13.40
CA PHE A 53 0.59 0.41 -14.60
C PHE A 53 0.79 -0.75 -15.58
N GLU A 54 1.68 -1.69 -15.24
CA GLU A 54 2.06 -2.78 -16.13
C GLU A 54 1.55 -4.14 -15.68
N SER A 55 0.76 -4.18 -14.62
CA SER A 55 0.21 -5.42 -14.06
C SER A 55 -1.29 -5.31 -13.88
N GLU A 56 -1.97 -6.44 -13.96
CA GLU A 56 -3.41 -6.48 -13.69
C GLU A 56 -3.69 -6.14 -12.23
N GLY A 57 -4.74 -5.35 -12.01
CA GLY A 57 -5.12 -4.95 -10.65
C GLY A 57 -5.49 -6.12 -9.76
N ALA A 58 -6.18 -7.12 -10.31
CA ALA A 58 -6.54 -8.32 -9.54
C ALA A 58 -5.30 -9.10 -9.08
N LYS A 59 -4.27 -9.16 -9.91
CA LYS A 59 -3.01 -9.82 -9.57
C LYS A 59 -2.24 -9.04 -8.52
N GLN A 60 -2.28 -7.73 -8.61
CA GLN A 60 -1.64 -6.87 -7.60
C GLN A 60 -2.31 -7.03 -6.24
N ALA A 61 -3.65 -7.10 -6.22
CA ALA A 61 -4.38 -7.33 -4.99
C ALA A 61 -4.03 -8.69 -4.38
N GLU A 62 -4.00 -9.74 -5.20
CA GLU A 62 -3.64 -11.08 -4.75
C GLU A 62 -2.25 -11.10 -4.13
N HIS A 63 -1.29 -10.43 -4.78
CA HIS A 63 0.08 -10.34 -4.29
C HIS A 63 0.16 -9.61 -2.94
N PHE A 64 -0.52 -8.46 -2.83
CA PHE A 64 -0.58 -7.71 -1.59
C PHE A 64 -1.19 -8.53 -0.44
N ILE A 65 -2.33 -9.15 -0.71
CA ILE A 65 -3.04 -9.95 0.31
C ILE A 65 -2.17 -11.12 0.78
N LYS A 66 -1.49 -11.77 -0.14
CA LYS A 66 -0.61 -12.90 0.20
C LYS A 66 0.55 -12.44 1.08
N LYS A 67 1.14 -11.30 0.78
CA LYS A 67 2.27 -10.77 1.55
C LYS A 67 1.85 -10.27 2.93
N VAL A 68 0.79 -9.49 2.97
CA VAL A 68 0.38 -8.76 4.18
C VAL A 68 -0.48 -9.62 5.11
N GLY A 69 -1.39 -10.40 4.54
CA GLY A 69 -2.30 -11.24 5.33
C GLY A 69 -3.33 -10.44 6.09
N ASP A 70 -3.61 -10.84 7.32
CA ASP A 70 -4.63 -10.23 8.16
C ASP A 70 -4.18 -8.86 8.69
N LEU A 71 -5.10 -7.88 8.64
CA LEU A 71 -4.85 -6.53 9.14
C LEU A 71 -5.71 -6.18 10.36
N LYS A 72 -6.20 -7.18 11.07
CA LYS A 72 -6.97 -6.94 12.30
C LYS A 72 -6.13 -6.16 13.31
N GLY A 73 -6.69 -5.07 13.82
CA GLY A 73 -5.96 -4.20 14.75
C GLY A 73 -4.97 -3.25 14.08
N SER A 74 -4.94 -3.26 12.76
CA SER A 74 -4.09 -2.36 11.96
C SER A 74 -4.95 -1.43 11.14
N LEU A 75 -4.31 -0.46 10.49
CA LEU A 75 -5.01 0.46 9.60
C LEU A 75 -5.43 -0.26 8.31
N ILE A 76 -6.43 0.27 7.63
CA ILE A 76 -6.83 -0.24 6.31
C ILE A 76 -5.68 -0.03 5.33
N PRO A 77 -5.54 -0.90 4.32
CA PRO A 77 -4.44 -0.74 3.37
C PRO A 77 -4.61 0.50 2.51
N VAL A 78 -3.49 0.99 1.99
CA VAL A 78 -3.45 2.13 1.06
C VAL A 78 -2.84 1.65 -0.25
N VAL A 79 -3.39 2.14 -1.35
CA VAL A 79 -2.82 1.95 -2.69
C VAL A 79 -2.27 3.30 -3.14
N ASP A 80 -0.96 3.35 -3.32
CA ASP A 80 -0.26 4.55 -3.78
C ASP A 80 -0.16 4.50 -5.30
N VAL A 81 -0.74 5.50 -5.96
CA VAL A 81 -0.77 5.61 -7.43
C VAL A 81 0.01 6.84 -7.85
N GLU A 82 1.16 6.64 -8.47
CA GLU A 82 2.02 7.73 -8.92
C GLU A 82 2.45 7.49 -10.37
N TYR A 83 2.67 8.57 -11.11
CA TYR A 83 3.29 8.47 -12.43
C TYR A 83 4.79 8.29 -12.24
N TYR A 84 5.29 7.08 -12.49
CA TYR A 84 6.69 6.73 -12.30
C TYR A 84 7.38 6.43 -13.63
N GLY A 85 8.71 6.51 -13.64
CA GLY A 85 9.53 6.15 -14.79
C GLY A 85 9.08 6.87 -16.07
N LYS A 86 8.91 6.11 -17.14
CA LYS A 86 8.46 6.66 -18.43
C LYS A 86 7.08 7.31 -18.37
N TYR A 87 6.27 6.91 -17.40
CA TYR A 87 4.91 7.45 -17.27
C TYR A 87 4.88 8.86 -16.69
N ALA A 88 6.00 9.34 -16.15
CA ALA A 88 6.10 10.73 -15.72
C ALA A 88 6.07 11.68 -16.91
N GLU A 89 6.55 11.25 -18.07
CA GLU A 89 6.55 12.06 -19.29
C GLU A 89 5.42 11.69 -20.24
N ILE A 90 5.13 10.40 -20.37
CA ILE A 90 4.04 9.88 -21.21
C ILE A 90 3.06 9.15 -20.33
N PRO A 91 1.98 9.82 -19.89
CA PRO A 91 1.01 9.20 -18.97
C PRO A 91 0.42 7.91 -19.54
N PRO A 92 0.06 6.97 -18.67
CA PRO A 92 -0.60 5.74 -19.11
C PRO A 92 -2.03 6.03 -19.56
N ASP A 93 -2.65 5.06 -20.24
CA ASP A 93 -4.05 5.14 -20.62
C ASP A 93 -4.91 5.20 -19.34
N VAL A 94 -5.59 6.33 -19.16
CA VAL A 94 -6.38 6.60 -17.95
C VAL A 94 -7.50 5.58 -17.76
N GLU A 95 -8.17 5.19 -18.83
CA GLU A 95 -9.27 4.22 -18.72
C GLU A 95 -8.78 2.85 -18.27
N LYS A 96 -7.63 2.43 -18.78
CA LYS A 96 -7.01 1.19 -18.35
C LYS A 96 -6.59 1.25 -16.87
N VAL A 97 -6.00 2.36 -16.45
CA VAL A 97 -5.59 2.55 -15.06
C VAL A 97 -6.82 2.49 -14.15
N ARG A 98 -7.89 3.17 -14.52
CA ARG A 98 -9.12 3.16 -13.73
C ARG A 98 -9.69 1.76 -13.57
N LYS A 99 -9.70 0.99 -14.66
CA LYS A 99 -10.21 -0.38 -14.64
C LYS A 99 -9.38 -1.24 -13.69
N GLU A 100 -8.06 -1.22 -13.85
CA GLU A 100 -7.17 -2.05 -13.04
C GLU A 100 -7.16 -1.62 -11.58
N LEU A 101 -7.17 -0.33 -11.33
CA LEU A 101 -7.23 0.18 -9.96
C LEU A 101 -8.55 -0.20 -9.29
N ARG A 102 -9.66 -0.11 -10.02
CA ARG A 102 -10.98 -0.49 -9.51
C ARG A 102 -11.03 -1.97 -9.16
N GLU A 103 -10.41 -2.82 -9.99
CA GLU A 103 -10.34 -4.25 -9.70
C GLU A 103 -9.49 -4.54 -8.47
N MET A 104 -8.38 -3.85 -8.32
CA MET A 104 -7.54 -4.02 -7.13
C MET A 104 -8.27 -3.57 -5.86
N VAL A 105 -8.83 -2.37 -5.88
CA VAL A 105 -9.55 -1.83 -4.71
C VAL A 105 -10.73 -2.72 -4.35
N GLY A 106 -11.47 -3.19 -5.34
CA GLY A 106 -12.59 -4.11 -5.10
C GLY A 106 -12.17 -5.39 -4.41
N ALA A 107 -11.04 -5.98 -4.83
CA ALA A 107 -10.51 -7.18 -4.21
C ALA A 107 -10.04 -6.92 -2.78
N LEU A 108 -9.42 -5.77 -2.53
CA LEU A 108 -8.98 -5.39 -1.19
C LEU A 108 -10.19 -5.14 -0.27
N GLU A 109 -11.24 -4.49 -0.78
CA GLU A 109 -12.47 -4.28 -0.02
C GLU A 109 -13.11 -5.61 0.38
N LYS A 110 -13.10 -6.57 -0.54
CA LYS A 110 -13.66 -7.89 -0.26
C LYS A 110 -12.90 -8.61 0.84
N LYS A 111 -11.59 -8.46 0.86
CA LYS A 111 -10.74 -9.10 1.88
C LYS A 111 -10.78 -8.38 3.22
N TYR A 112 -10.64 -7.06 3.21
CA TYR A 112 -10.41 -6.28 4.43
C TYR A 112 -11.61 -5.45 4.90
N GLY A 113 -12.67 -5.41 4.11
CA GLY A 113 -13.85 -4.62 4.40
C GLY A 113 -13.89 -3.32 3.63
N ARG A 114 -15.02 -2.64 3.68
CA ARG A 114 -15.30 -1.49 2.80
C ARG A 114 -15.17 -0.13 3.48
N ASN A 115 -15.03 -0.10 4.77
CA ASN A 115 -15.03 1.17 5.50
C ASN A 115 -13.86 2.06 5.09
N GLY A 116 -14.17 3.17 4.45
CA GLY A 116 -13.19 4.17 4.09
C GLY A 116 -12.35 3.89 2.85
N PHE A 117 -12.54 2.75 2.18
CA PHE A 117 -11.70 2.42 1.03
C PHE A 117 -11.84 3.41 -0.12
N SER A 118 -13.06 3.78 -0.45
CA SER A 118 -13.30 4.68 -1.58
C SER A 118 -12.75 6.08 -1.36
N ASP A 119 -12.55 6.46 -0.11
CA ASP A 119 -12.14 7.82 0.24
C ASP A 119 -10.62 8.03 0.26
N TRP A 120 -9.84 6.96 0.46
CA TRP A 120 -8.41 7.13 0.60
C TRP A 120 -7.59 6.60 -0.58
N ALA A 121 -8.15 5.79 -1.46
CA ALA A 121 -7.46 5.36 -2.67
C ALA A 121 -7.40 6.53 -3.65
N HIS A 122 -6.24 7.12 -3.81
CA HIS A 122 -6.08 8.31 -4.63
C HIS A 122 -4.75 8.29 -5.38
N SER A 123 -4.62 9.18 -6.34
CA SER A 123 -3.40 9.35 -7.10
C SER A 123 -2.59 10.49 -6.52
N SER A 124 -1.32 10.23 -6.20
CA SER A 124 -0.41 11.25 -5.75
C SER A 124 0.20 12.05 -6.91
N ALA A 125 -0.11 11.65 -8.14
CA ALA A 125 0.41 12.31 -9.35
C ALA A 125 -0.47 13.46 -9.85
N GLN A 126 -1.51 13.78 -9.16
CA GLN A 126 -2.44 14.85 -9.57
C GLN A 126 -1.85 16.25 -9.44
#